data_413fb2ab0ada3b5d621985cfa8e6f693
#
_entry.id   413fb2ab0ada3b5d621985cfa8e6f693
#
_cell.length_a   1.000
_cell.length_b   1.000
_cell.length_c   1.000
_cell.angle_alpha   90.00
_cell.angle_beta   90.00
_cell.angle_gamma   90.00
#
_symmetry.space_group_name_H-M   'P 1'
#
loop_
_entity.id
_entity.type
_entity.pdbx_description
1 polymer ?
#
loop_
_entity_poly.entity_id
_entity_poly.type
_entity_poly.pdbx_seq_one_letter_code
_entity_poly.pdbx_strand_id
1 'polypeptide(L)'
;MSKDAYFTNKVCVITGAGSGIGRALAENLARRGAKLALSDIDAEGLAETVRIVEALGAQVKADRLNVAEREAFLLYADSVKAHFGVVHQIYNNAGIAYHGDVVKTDFKDIERIMDVDFWGVVNGTKAFLPMLIESGDGHVVNVSSLFGLVTVPGQAAYNSAKFAVRGFTEALYQEMKISKAPVKVTCVHPGGIKTAVARNATYAEGIDGANTASLFDKYLAIHSPEMAAQTITEGVRKGHARVLIGWEAKVLDVSVRFLASGYNRISAVVNGRFMPH
;
A
#
# COMPACT_ATOMS: atom_id res chain seq x y z
N MET A 1 13.82 -24.34 -4.91
CA MET A 1 14.47 -23.08 -4.49
C MET A 1 14.20 -22.84 -3.02
N SER A 2 15.21 -22.50 -2.21
CA SER A 2 14.99 -22.08 -0.82
C SER A 2 14.04 -20.89 -0.79
N LYS A 3 13.32 -20.70 0.33
CA LYS A 3 12.35 -19.58 0.47
C LYS A 3 13.01 -18.21 0.24
N ASP A 4 14.28 -18.10 0.51
CA ASP A 4 15.05 -16.85 0.39
C ASP A 4 15.56 -16.59 -1.03
N ALA A 5 15.78 -17.64 -1.84
CA ALA A 5 16.28 -17.50 -3.21
C ALA A 5 15.32 -16.82 -4.19
N TYR A 6 14.01 -16.71 -3.86
CA TYR A 6 13.03 -16.09 -4.76
C TYR A 6 13.28 -14.59 -5.00
N PHE A 7 13.77 -13.87 -4.00
CA PHE A 7 14.00 -12.43 -4.09
C PHE A 7 15.45 -12.07 -4.42
N THR A 8 16.36 -13.03 -4.34
CA THR A 8 17.79 -12.80 -4.58
C THR A 8 18.03 -12.19 -5.96
N ASN A 9 18.73 -11.05 -5.99
CA ASN A 9 19.03 -10.25 -7.17
C ASN A 9 17.81 -9.63 -7.90
N LYS A 10 16.59 -9.80 -7.42
CA LYS A 10 15.44 -9.08 -7.99
C LYS A 10 15.49 -7.60 -7.64
N VAL A 11 15.22 -6.76 -8.63
CA VAL A 11 15.04 -5.33 -8.43
C VAL A 11 13.60 -5.07 -8.00
N CYS A 12 13.44 -4.58 -6.79
CA CYS A 12 12.15 -4.30 -6.14
C CYS A 12 12.00 -2.79 -5.92
N VAL A 13 11.00 -2.20 -6.52
CA VAL A 13 10.62 -0.79 -6.34
C VAL A 13 9.61 -0.69 -5.20
N ILE A 14 9.80 0.26 -4.27
CA ILE A 14 8.88 0.46 -3.13
C ILE A 14 8.61 1.96 -2.98
N THR A 15 7.34 2.36 -3.06
CA THR A 15 6.90 3.72 -2.74
C THR A 15 6.45 3.82 -1.29
N GLY A 16 6.57 5.00 -0.68
CA GLY A 16 6.28 5.17 0.75
C GLY A 16 7.25 4.38 1.63
N ALA A 17 8.53 4.34 1.23
CA ALA A 17 9.57 3.55 1.88
C ALA A 17 10.17 4.20 3.14
N GLY A 18 9.82 5.46 3.42
CA GLY A 18 10.36 6.23 4.55
C GLY A 18 9.89 5.74 5.92
N SER A 19 8.78 4.99 6.00
CA SER A 19 8.23 4.54 7.29
C SER A 19 7.35 3.29 7.15
N GLY A 20 6.85 2.80 8.28
CA GLY A 20 5.77 1.81 8.38
C GLY A 20 5.99 0.54 7.54
N ILE A 21 4.96 0.16 6.78
CA ILE A 21 4.99 -1.06 5.94
C ILE A 21 6.06 -0.95 4.87
N GLY A 22 6.26 0.24 4.25
CA GLY A 22 7.24 0.44 3.18
C GLY A 22 8.67 0.21 3.66
N ARG A 23 9.05 0.76 4.84
CA ARG A 23 10.34 0.50 5.47
C ARG A 23 10.50 -0.98 5.81
N ALA A 24 9.51 -1.57 6.44
CA ALA A 24 9.56 -2.99 6.81
C ALA A 24 9.66 -3.92 5.58
N LEU A 25 9.01 -3.56 4.45
CA LEU A 25 9.19 -4.25 3.17
C LEU A 25 10.61 -4.13 2.65
N ALA A 26 11.19 -2.92 2.67
CA ALA A 26 12.57 -2.69 2.25
C ALA A 26 13.56 -3.55 3.06
N GLU A 27 13.43 -3.56 4.39
CA GLU A 27 14.25 -4.41 5.26
C GLU A 27 14.07 -5.91 4.99
N ASN A 28 12.82 -6.36 4.85
CA ASN A 28 12.52 -7.78 4.61
C ASN A 28 13.10 -8.25 3.26
N LEU A 29 12.98 -7.44 2.22
CA LEU A 29 13.51 -7.73 0.89
C LEU A 29 15.03 -7.63 0.84
N ALA A 30 15.65 -6.66 1.55
CA ALA A 30 17.10 -6.56 1.71
C ALA A 30 17.70 -7.84 2.31
N ARG A 31 17.13 -8.33 3.43
CA ARG A 31 17.56 -9.59 4.08
C ARG A 31 17.44 -10.82 3.17
N ARG A 32 16.62 -10.76 2.13
CA ARG A 32 16.41 -11.81 1.12
C ARG A 32 17.22 -11.58 -0.16
N GLY A 33 18.16 -10.62 -0.14
CA GLY A 33 19.09 -10.37 -1.23
C GLY A 33 18.50 -9.65 -2.43
N ALA A 34 17.40 -8.91 -2.27
CA ALA A 34 16.85 -8.04 -3.30
C ALA A 34 17.70 -6.77 -3.46
N LYS A 35 17.68 -6.19 -4.67
CA LYS A 35 18.14 -4.84 -4.96
C LYS A 35 16.93 -3.90 -4.85
N LEU A 36 17.11 -2.72 -4.30
CA LEU A 36 16.01 -1.86 -3.89
C LEU A 36 16.03 -0.51 -4.60
N ALA A 37 14.90 -0.12 -5.20
CA ALA A 37 14.63 1.25 -5.60
C ALA A 37 13.56 1.81 -4.66
N LEU A 38 13.94 2.73 -3.78
CA LEU A 38 13.11 3.26 -2.72
C LEU A 38 12.68 4.68 -3.03
N SER A 39 11.43 5.02 -2.73
CA SER A 39 10.97 6.40 -2.84
C SER A 39 9.99 6.77 -1.72
N ASP A 40 10.06 8.04 -1.31
CA ASP A 40 9.15 8.66 -0.35
C ASP A 40 9.12 10.17 -0.58
N ILE A 41 8.07 10.83 -0.12
CA ILE A 41 8.01 12.30 -0.06
C ILE A 41 8.81 12.82 1.15
N ASP A 42 8.87 12.05 2.23
CA ASP A 42 9.69 12.30 3.43
C ASP A 42 11.14 11.88 3.19
N ALA A 43 11.99 12.86 2.90
CA ALA A 43 13.40 12.62 2.61
C ALA A 43 14.18 12.10 3.84
N GLU A 44 13.83 12.54 5.05
CA GLU A 44 14.53 12.11 6.28
C GLU A 44 14.19 10.66 6.63
N GLY A 45 12.90 10.31 6.59
CA GLY A 45 12.46 8.95 6.80
C GLY A 45 13.02 7.98 5.74
N LEU A 46 13.13 8.44 4.48
CA LEU A 46 13.74 7.67 3.40
C LEU A 46 15.23 7.44 3.63
N ALA A 47 15.99 8.48 4.02
CA ALA A 47 17.42 8.39 4.31
C ALA A 47 17.70 7.38 5.44
N GLU A 48 16.89 7.38 6.50
CA GLU A 48 17.00 6.39 7.57
C GLU A 48 16.77 4.96 7.06
N THR A 49 15.76 4.74 6.19
CA THR A 49 15.52 3.43 5.59
C THR A 49 16.70 2.99 4.73
N VAL A 50 17.27 3.88 3.93
CA VAL A 50 18.47 3.61 3.12
C VAL A 50 19.62 3.14 4.01
N ARG A 51 19.92 3.88 5.09
CA ARG A 51 20.97 3.51 6.04
C ARG A 51 20.78 2.09 6.61
N ILE A 52 19.54 1.75 6.97
CA ILE A 52 19.20 0.42 7.51
C ILE A 52 19.44 -0.68 6.47
N VAL A 53 18.97 -0.52 5.24
CA VAL A 53 19.05 -1.59 4.23
C VAL A 53 20.46 -1.71 3.62
N GLU A 54 21.24 -0.63 3.57
CA GLU A 54 22.66 -0.67 3.21
C GLU A 54 23.47 -1.44 4.25
N ALA A 55 23.18 -1.24 5.53
CA ALA A 55 23.81 -2.02 6.62
C ALA A 55 23.46 -3.52 6.55
N LEU A 56 22.37 -3.88 5.86
CA LEU A 56 22.03 -5.28 5.54
C LEU A 56 22.69 -5.79 4.25
N GLY A 57 23.51 -4.97 3.58
CA GLY A 57 24.23 -5.32 2.35
C GLY A 57 23.42 -5.18 1.07
N ALA A 58 22.26 -4.51 1.09
CA ALA A 58 21.46 -4.32 -0.11
C ALA A 58 22.02 -3.23 -1.03
N GLN A 59 21.97 -3.45 -2.35
CA GLN A 59 22.17 -2.40 -3.34
C GLN A 59 20.92 -1.53 -3.39
N VAL A 60 21.06 -0.22 -3.18
CA VAL A 60 19.93 0.71 -3.06
C VAL A 60 20.08 1.91 -4.00
N LYS A 61 18.97 2.30 -4.62
CA LYS A 61 18.75 3.63 -5.22
C LYS A 61 17.58 4.27 -4.49
N ALA A 62 17.71 5.52 -4.09
CA ALA A 62 16.65 6.22 -3.36
C ALA A 62 16.41 7.62 -3.94
N ASP A 63 15.14 7.98 -4.11
CA ASP A 63 14.71 9.26 -4.67
C ASP A 63 13.54 9.83 -3.88
N ARG A 64 13.56 11.14 -3.65
CA ARG A 64 12.38 11.84 -3.14
C ARG A 64 11.33 11.89 -4.24
N LEU A 65 10.12 11.38 -3.97
CA LEU A 65 9.03 11.29 -4.95
C LEU A 65 7.68 11.58 -4.30
N ASN A 66 6.93 12.49 -4.90
CA ASN A 66 5.50 12.61 -4.68
C ASN A 66 4.78 11.71 -5.72
N VAL A 67 4.14 10.64 -5.26
CA VAL A 67 3.49 9.65 -6.14
C VAL A 67 2.29 10.21 -6.91
N ALA A 68 1.71 11.34 -6.45
CA ALA A 68 0.64 12.04 -7.12
C ALA A 68 1.10 12.75 -8.40
N GLU A 69 2.38 13.07 -8.52
CA GLU A 69 2.97 13.77 -9.66
C GLU A 69 3.36 12.78 -10.76
N ARG A 70 2.50 12.66 -11.77
CA ARG A 70 2.65 11.66 -12.85
C ARG A 70 3.97 11.79 -13.60
N GLU A 71 4.34 12.99 -14.03
CA GLU A 71 5.55 13.24 -14.79
C GLU A 71 6.80 12.92 -13.97
N ALA A 72 6.82 13.29 -12.70
CA ALA A 72 7.90 12.95 -11.78
C ALA A 72 8.00 11.41 -11.59
N PHE A 73 6.87 10.73 -11.55
CA PHE A 73 6.85 9.27 -11.43
C PHE A 73 7.41 8.57 -12.67
N LEU A 74 7.09 9.06 -13.87
CA LEU A 74 7.64 8.53 -15.13
C LEU A 74 9.16 8.72 -15.19
N LEU A 75 9.67 9.92 -14.87
CA LEU A 75 11.10 10.19 -14.80
C LEU A 75 11.81 9.32 -13.75
N TYR A 76 11.17 9.09 -12.61
CA TYR A 76 11.68 8.17 -11.60
C TYR A 76 11.81 6.74 -12.15
N ALA A 77 10.80 6.24 -12.85
CA ALA A 77 10.83 4.90 -13.43
C ALA A 77 11.97 4.73 -14.44
N ASP A 78 12.17 5.72 -15.33
CA ASP A 78 13.27 5.75 -16.27
C ASP A 78 14.64 5.74 -15.56
N SER A 79 14.77 6.51 -14.48
CA SER A 79 15.99 6.58 -13.68
C SER A 79 16.31 5.24 -12.98
N VAL A 80 15.28 4.52 -12.51
CA VAL A 80 15.41 3.18 -11.91
C VAL A 80 15.86 2.18 -12.97
N LYS A 81 15.25 2.20 -14.18
CA LYS A 81 15.63 1.35 -15.30
C LYS A 81 17.06 1.60 -15.73
N ALA A 82 17.48 2.86 -15.83
CA ALA A 82 18.85 3.24 -16.17
C ALA A 82 19.87 2.74 -15.13
N HIS A 83 19.52 2.77 -13.84
CA HIS A 83 20.41 2.36 -12.75
C HIS A 83 20.59 0.84 -12.64
N PHE A 84 19.48 0.08 -12.73
CA PHE A 84 19.50 -1.38 -12.50
C PHE A 84 19.45 -2.22 -13.78
N GLY A 85 19.11 -1.63 -14.91
CA GLY A 85 18.94 -2.33 -16.20
C GLY A 85 17.65 -3.14 -16.33
N VAL A 86 17.08 -3.61 -15.23
CA VAL A 86 15.87 -4.43 -15.17
C VAL A 86 15.05 -4.07 -13.93
N VAL A 87 13.73 -4.27 -14.01
CA VAL A 87 12.83 -4.14 -12.84
C VAL A 87 11.95 -5.37 -12.76
N HIS A 88 11.87 -6.00 -11.59
CA HIS A 88 11.10 -7.23 -11.39
C HIS A 88 9.82 -7.01 -10.59
N GLN A 89 9.82 -6.09 -9.63
CA GLN A 89 8.66 -5.89 -8.75
C GLN A 89 8.43 -4.42 -8.46
N ILE A 90 7.15 -4.00 -8.42
CA ILE A 90 6.72 -2.70 -7.89
C ILE A 90 5.76 -2.92 -6.73
N TYR A 91 6.04 -2.30 -5.60
CA TYR A 91 5.17 -2.20 -4.44
C TYR A 91 4.64 -0.77 -4.34
N ASN A 92 3.45 -0.55 -4.86
CA ASN A 92 2.73 0.71 -4.73
C ASN A 92 2.13 0.77 -3.31
N ASN A 93 2.94 1.23 -2.36
CA ASN A 93 2.62 1.22 -0.94
C ASN A 93 2.36 2.62 -0.37
N ALA A 94 2.87 3.69 -0.98
CA ALA A 94 2.62 5.05 -0.52
C ALA A 94 1.11 5.31 -0.34
N GLY A 95 0.75 5.99 0.74
CA GLY A 95 -0.63 6.32 1.03
C GLY A 95 -0.75 7.21 2.26
N ILE A 96 -1.84 7.93 2.35
CA ILE A 96 -2.20 8.84 3.44
C ILE A 96 -3.59 8.54 3.96
N ALA A 97 -3.96 9.07 5.12
CA ALA A 97 -5.29 8.93 5.68
C ALA A 97 -5.92 10.29 5.99
N TYR A 98 -7.25 10.33 5.94
CA TYR A 98 -8.05 11.48 6.29
C TYR A 98 -9.32 11.02 7.01
N HIS A 99 -9.72 11.78 8.03
CA HIS A 99 -10.96 11.55 8.76
C HIS A 99 -11.86 12.78 8.71
N GLY A 100 -13.08 12.60 8.23
CA GLY A 100 -14.11 13.64 8.20
C GLY A 100 -15.41 13.08 7.64
N ASP A 101 -16.52 13.53 8.20
CA ASP A 101 -17.83 13.27 7.61
C ASP A 101 -17.94 13.98 6.26
N VAL A 102 -18.66 13.39 5.32
CA VAL A 102 -18.78 13.91 3.94
C VAL A 102 -19.22 15.37 3.93
N VAL A 103 -20.12 15.76 4.80
CA VAL A 103 -20.65 17.14 4.88
C VAL A 103 -19.61 18.16 5.37
N LYS A 104 -18.58 17.71 6.10
CA LYS A 104 -17.49 18.55 6.65
C LYS A 104 -16.18 18.42 5.90
N THR A 105 -16.11 17.54 4.90
CA THR A 105 -14.89 17.28 4.13
C THR A 105 -14.84 18.17 2.90
N ASP A 106 -13.80 18.99 2.78
CA ASP A 106 -13.57 19.81 1.59
C ASP A 106 -13.22 18.95 0.38
N PHE A 107 -13.58 19.42 -0.83
CA PHE A 107 -13.21 18.76 -2.08
C PHE A 107 -11.71 18.54 -2.21
N LYS A 108 -10.90 19.52 -1.81
CA LYS A 108 -9.43 19.44 -1.85
C LYS A 108 -8.87 18.26 -1.06
N ASP A 109 -9.54 17.86 0.06
CA ASP A 109 -9.10 16.74 0.88
C ASP A 109 -9.48 15.40 0.23
N ILE A 110 -10.67 15.34 -0.42
CA ILE A 110 -11.07 14.17 -1.21
C ILE A 110 -10.10 13.98 -2.39
N GLU A 111 -9.83 15.06 -3.13
CA GLU A 111 -8.90 15.06 -4.27
C GLU A 111 -7.50 14.63 -3.84
N ARG A 112 -6.96 15.19 -2.77
CA ARG A 112 -5.64 14.81 -2.23
C ARG A 112 -5.54 13.34 -1.87
N ILE A 113 -6.59 12.77 -1.24
CA ILE A 113 -6.63 11.33 -0.94
C ILE A 113 -6.67 10.51 -2.22
N MET A 114 -7.48 10.91 -3.21
CA MET A 114 -7.54 10.21 -4.49
C MET A 114 -6.22 10.31 -5.26
N ASP A 115 -5.57 11.46 -5.24
CA ASP A 115 -4.31 11.68 -5.95
C ASP A 115 -3.18 10.80 -5.41
N VAL A 116 -3.05 10.72 -4.09
CA VAL A 116 -1.99 9.90 -3.48
C VAL A 116 -2.35 8.42 -3.49
N ASP A 117 -3.54 8.06 -2.97
CA ASP A 117 -3.88 6.68 -2.64
C ASP A 117 -4.39 5.87 -3.84
N PHE A 118 -4.94 6.54 -4.88
CA PHE A 118 -5.38 5.88 -6.10
C PHE A 118 -4.50 6.24 -7.30
N TRP A 119 -4.38 7.53 -7.65
CA TRP A 119 -3.57 7.92 -8.81
C TRP A 119 -2.09 7.58 -8.62
N GLY A 120 -1.55 7.67 -7.40
CA GLY A 120 -0.20 7.20 -7.11
C GLY A 120 0.00 5.73 -7.45
N VAL A 121 -0.97 4.87 -7.15
CA VAL A 121 -0.94 3.44 -7.52
C VAL A 121 -1.04 3.25 -9.03
N VAL A 122 -1.90 4.02 -9.71
CA VAL A 122 -2.03 3.99 -11.17
C VAL A 122 -0.74 4.45 -11.85
N ASN A 123 -0.15 5.56 -11.38
CA ASN A 123 1.11 6.10 -11.91
C ASN A 123 2.24 5.05 -11.81
N GLY A 124 2.43 4.46 -10.62
CA GLY A 124 3.45 3.44 -10.42
C GLY A 124 3.23 2.18 -11.26
N THR A 125 2.00 1.72 -11.31
CA THR A 125 1.65 0.55 -12.14
C THR A 125 1.94 0.84 -13.61
N LYS A 126 1.46 1.95 -14.17
CA LYS A 126 1.65 2.29 -15.58
C LYS A 126 3.12 2.57 -15.95
N ALA A 127 3.85 3.23 -15.07
CA ALA A 127 5.26 3.55 -15.31
C ALA A 127 6.14 2.28 -15.35
N PHE A 128 5.87 1.31 -14.48
CA PHE A 128 6.72 0.12 -14.37
C PHE A 128 6.21 -1.11 -15.12
N LEU A 129 4.92 -1.20 -15.46
CA LEU A 129 4.35 -2.39 -16.11
C LEU A 129 5.08 -2.83 -17.38
N PRO A 130 5.48 -1.93 -18.32
CA PRO A 130 6.26 -2.33 -19.49
C PRO A 130 7.59 -2.99 -19.11
N MET A 131 8.30 -2.44 -18.11
CA MET A 131 9.58 -2.97 -17.63
C MET A 131 9.42 -4.31 -16.93
N LEU A 132 8.31 -4.50 -16.20
CA LEU A 132 7.97 -5.77 -15.57
C LEU A 132 7.67 -6.87 -16.60
N ILE A 133 6.98 -6.52 -17.69
CA ILE A 133 6.74 -7.45 -18.82
C ILE A 133 8.06 -7.82 -19.46
N GLU A 134 8.92 -6.84 -19.74
CA GLU A 134 10.26 -7.04 -20.33
C GLU A 134 11.15 -7.95 -19.47
N SER A 135 11.03 -7.89 -18.16
CA SER A 135 11.82 -8.72 -17.24
C SER A 135 11.56 -10.23 -17.37
N GLY A 136 10.41 -10.62 -17.92
CA GLY A 136 9.98 -12.03 -18.01
C GLY A 136 9.53 -12.66 -16.69
N ASP A 137 9.65 -11.97 -15.54
CA ASP A 137 9.23 -12.43 -14.19
C ASP A 137 8.78 -11.24 -13.35
N GLY A 138 7.79 -10.51 -13.87
CA GLY A 138 7.28 -9.29 -13.27
C GLY A 138 6.26 -9.53 -12.14
N HIS A 139 6.14 -8.55 -11.21
CA HIS A 139 5.10 -8.56 -10.21
C HIS A 139 4.65 -7.14 -9.83
N VAL A 140 3.35 -6.85 -9.98
CA VAL A 140 2.71 -5.64 -9.47
C VAL A 140 2.06 -5.95 -8.13
N VAL A 141 2.39 -5.19 -7.10
CA VAL A 141 1.84 -5.31 -5.74
C VAL A 141 1.22 -3.97 -5.34
N ASN A 142 -0.10 -3.90 -5.30
CA ASN A 142 -0.85 -2.69 -4.95
C ASN A 142 -1.41 -2.79 -3.53
N VAL A 143 -1.05 -1.85 -2.69
CA VAL A 143 -1.50 -1.81 -1.29
C VAL A 143 -2.80 -1.03 -1.19
N SER A 144 -3.91 -1.78 -1.07
CA SER A 144 -5.23 -1.28 -0.71
C SER A 144 -5.32 -1.17 0.82
N SER A 145 -6.41 -1.59 1.42
CA SER A 145 -6.68 -1.61 2.86
C SER A 145 -7.78 -2.62 3.15
N LEU A 146 -7.98 -2.95 4.43
CA LEU A 146 -9.23 -3.50 4.93
C LEU A 146 -10.42 -2.62 4.49
N PHE A 147 -10.22 -1.29 4.45
CA PHE A 147 -11.22 -0.32 3.99
C PHE A 147 -11.36 -0.24 2.45
N GLY A 148 -10.73 -1.14 1.71
CA GLY A 148 -11.06 -1.51 0.33
C GLY A 148 -11.94 -2.77 0.24
N LEU A 149 -12.34 -3.34 1.39
CA LEU A 149 -13.27 -4.49 1.51
C LEU A 149 -14.56 -4.11 2.25
N VAL A 150 -14.44 -3.28 3.27
CA VAL A 150 -15.53 -2.75 4.09
C VAL A 150 -15.43 -1.24 4.17
N THR A 151 -16.55 -0.56 4.41
CA THR A 151 -16.58 0.88 4.63
C THR A 151 -16.81 1.22 6.09
N VAL A 152 -16.24 2.33 6.53
CA VAL A 152 -16.48 2.92 7.83
C VAL A 152 -16.88 4.39 7.68
N PRO A 153 -17.78 4.91 8.53
CA PRO A 153 -18.13 6.32 8.54
C PRO A 153 -16.91 7.20 8.84
N GLY A 154 -16.94 8.45 8.43
CA GLY A 154 -15.84 9.40 8.65
C GLY A 154 -14.61 9.18 7.76
N GLN A 155 -14.64 8.19 6.85
CA GLN A 155 -13.51 7.89 5.95
C GLN A 155 -13.93 7.71 4.49
N ALA A 156 -14.94 8.44 4.03
CA ALA A 156 -15.50 8.25 2.69
C ALA A 156 -14.45 8.38 1.58
N ALA A 157 -13.60 9.41 1.62
CA ALA A 157 -12.52 9.60 0.64
C ALA A 157 -11.53 8.43 0.63
N TYR A 158 -11.05 8.02 1.80
CA TYR A 158 -10.11 6.92 1.94
C TYR A 158 -10.73 5.58 1.51
N ASN A 159 -11.96 5.27 1.97
CA ASN A 159 -12.68 4.08 1.52
C ASN A 159 -12.77 4.06 -0.02
N SER A 160 -13.17 5.19 -0.63
CA SER A 160 -13.33 5.29 -2.09
C SER A 160 -12.02 5.00 -2.82
N ALA A 161 -10.91 5.63 -2.39
CA ALA A 161 -9.59 5.39 -2.99
C ALA A 161 -9.15 3.93 -2.86
N LYS A 162 -9.32 3.30 -1.69
CA LYS A 162 -8.89 1.92 -1.46
C LYS A 162 -9.78 0.87 -2.17
N PHE A 163 -11.08 1.15 -2.34
CA PHE A 163 -11.93 0.35 -3.23
C PHE A 163 -11.54 0.51 -4.70
N ALA A 164 -11.20 1.73 -5.15
CA ALA A 164 -10.71 1.98 -6.50
C ALA A 164 -9.41 1.23 -6.78
N VAL A 165 -8.43 1.23 -5.83
CA VAL A 165 -7.19 0.44 -5.94
C VAL A 165 -7.51 -1.05 -6.10
N ARG A 166 -8.44 -1.59 -5.31
CA ARG A 166 -8.85 -2.98 -5.44
C ARG A 166 -9.41 -3.27 -6.83
N GLY A 167 -10.40 -2.48 -7.29
CA GLY A 167 -11.02 -2.67 -8.60
C GLY A 167 -10.00 -2.61 -9.74
N PHE A 168 -9.13 -1.61 -9.73
CA PHE A 168 -8.03 -1.46 -10.69
C PHE A 168 -7.08 -2.67 -10.68
N THR A 169 -6.70 -3.15 -9.50
CA THR A 169 -5.76 -4.27 -9.35
C THR A 169 -6.38 -5.60 -9.80
N GLU A 170 -7.65 -5.84 -9.48
CA GLU A 170 -8.37 -7.06 -9.88
C GLU A 170 -8.58 -7.09 -11.41
N ALA A 171 -8.86 -5.93 -12.06
CA ALA A 171 -8.93 -5.82 -13.51
C ALA A 171 -7.56 -6.10 -14.15
N LEU A 172 -6.49 -5.46 -13.67
CA LEU A 172 -5.13 -5.69 -14.16
C LEU A 172 -4.73 -7.17 -14.03
N TYR A 173 -5.08 -7.84 -12.93
CA TYR A 173 -4.83 -9.28 -12.77
C TYR A 173 -5.45 -10.09 -13.91
N GLN A 174 -6.70 -9.79 -14.28
CA GLN A 174 -7.40 -10.47 -15.37
C GLN A 174 -6.75 -10.18 -16.73
N GLU A 175 -6.37 -8.93 -17.00
CA GLU A 175 -5.67 -8.53 -18.22
C GLU A 175 -4.34 -9.27 -18.40
N MET A 176 -3.53 -9.38 -17.35
CA MET A 176 -2.25 -10.12 -17.39
C MET A 176 -2.48 -11.62 -17.61
N LYS A 177 -3.55 -12.19 -17.08
CA LYS A 177 -3.92 -13.59 -17.32
C LYS A 177 -4.39 -13.83 -18.74
N ILE A 178 -5.23 -12.95 -19.30
CA ILE A 178 -5.78 -13.07 -20.66
C ILE A 178 -4.65 -12.91 -21.68
N SER A 179 -3.79 -11.92 -21.52
CA SER A 179 -2.65 -11.66 -22.42
C SER A 179 -1.50 -12.65 -22.25
N LYS A 180 -1.55 -13.50 -21.21
CA LYS A 180 -0.45 -14.41 -20.84
C LYS A 180 0.88 -13.66 -20.59
N ALA A 181 0.80 -12.41 -20.18
CA ALA A 181 1.97 -11.62 -19.83
C ALA A 181 2.74 -12.25 -18.64
N PRO A 182 4.06 -12.20 -18.62
CA PRO A 182 4.87 -12.77 -17.54
C PRO A 182 4.87 -11.87 -16.28
N VAL A 183 3.70 -11.38 -15.90
CA VAL A 183 3.49 -10.48 -14.75
C VAL A 183 2.42 -11.03 -13.83
N LYS A 184 2.79 -11.19 -12.56
CA LYS A 184 1.84 -11.48 -11.48
C LYS A 184 1.29 -10.17 -10.93
N VAL A 185 0.09 -10.22 -10.37
CA VAL A 185 -0.56 -9.06 -9.76
C VAL A 185 -1.14 -9.45 -8.41
N THR A 186 -0.85 -8.67 -7.38
CA THR A 186 -1.33 -8.89 -6.01
C THR A 186 -1.99 -7.63 -5.46
N CYS A 187 -3.23 -7.75 -4.99
CA CYS A 187 -3.88 -6.73 -4.17
C CYS A 187 -3.67 -7.06 -2.69
N VAL A 188 -3.12 -6.13 -1.92
CA VAL A 188 -2.86 -6.30 -0.48
C VAL A 188 -3.90 -5.52 0.32
N HIS A 189 -4.47 -6.16 1.33
CA HIS A 189 -5.44 -5.56 2.24
C HIS A 189 -4.93 -5.65 3.69
N PRO A 190 -4.15 -4.66 4.14
CA PRO A 190 -3.76 -4.57 5.53
C PRO A 190 -4.97 -4.31 6.42
N GLY A 191 -5.05 -5.01 7.56
CA GLY A 191 -5.90 -4.66 8.68
C GLY A 191 -5.30 -3.52 9.50
N GLY A 192 -5.47 -3.52 10.79
CA GLY A 192 -4.91 -2.51 11.68
C GLY A 192 -3.41 -2.69 11.90
N ILE A 193 -2.60 -1.93 11.19
CA ILE A 193 -1.13 -1.95 11.33
C ILE A 193 -0.65 -0.67 12.03
N LYS A 194 0.29 -0.81 12.96
CA LYS A 194 0.95 0.30 13.68
C LYS A 194 1.87 1.08 12.74
N THR A 195 1.31 2.06 12.01
CA THR A 195 2.05 2.84 11.01
C THR A 195 1.89 4.35 11.22
N ALA A 196 2.80 5.12 10.59
CA ALA A 196 2.69 6.57 10.55
C ALA A 196 1.45 7.08 9.79
N VAL A 197 0.86 6.29 8.88
CA VAL A 197 -0.33 6.69 8.12
C VAL A 197 -1.50 7.07 9.02
N ALA A 198 -1.77 6.29 10.06
CA ALA A 198 -2.83 6.62 11.02
C ALA A 198 -2.46 7.81 11.93
N ARG A 199 -1.19 7.90 12.34
CA ARG A 199 -0.71 8.99 13.21
C ARG A 199 -0.60 10.33 12.49
N ASN A 200 -0.25 10.29 11.20
CA ASN A 200 -0.14 11.47 10.34
C ASN A 200 -1.43 11.75 9.56
N ALA A 201 -2.54 11.09 9.92
CA ALA A 201 -3.83 11.36 9.32
C ALA A 201 -4.21 12.83 9.52
N THR A 202 -4.87 13.39 8.52
CA THR A 202 -5.47 14.72 8.60
C THR A 202 -6.97 14.62 8.89
N TYR A 203 -7.55 15.69 9.40
CA TYR A 203 -8.90 15.65 9.97
C TYR A 203 -9.71 16.85 9.46
N ALA A 204 -11.03 16.65 9.32
CA ALA A 204 -11.96 17.75 9.09
C ALA A 204 -11.99 18.68 10.31
N GLU A 205 -12.42 19.91 10.09
CA GLU A 205 -12.58 20.90 11.16
C GLU A 205 -13.50 20.38 12.28
N GLY A 206 -13.07 20.59 13.53
CA GLY A 206 -13.81 20.19 14.73
C GLY A 206 -13.60 18.73 15.16
N ILE A 207 -12.76 17.95 14.46
CA ILE A 207 -12.40 16.59 14.90
C ILE A 207 -11.16 16.64 15.79
N ASP A 208 -11.23 16.02 16.98
CA ASP A 208 -10.06 15.79 17.84
C ASP A 208 -9.19 14.66 17.25
N GLY A 209 -8.22 15.08 16.45
CA GLY A 209 -7.30 14.18 15.77
C GLY A 209 -6.44 13.36 16.73
N ALA A 210 -6.00 13.95 17.87
CA ALA A 210 -5.17 13.26 18.84
C ALA A 210 -5.92 12.12 19.51
N ASN A 211 -7.18 12.36 19.90
CA ASN A 211 -8.04 11.34 20.46
C ASN A 211 -8.37 10.25 19.45
N THR A 212 -8.67 10.61 18.19
CA THR A 212 -8.97 9.67 17.12
C THR A 212 -7.76 8.76 16.82
N ALA A 213 -6.55 9.32 16.70
CA ALA A 213 -5.33 8.55 16.53
C ALA A 213 -5.05 7.60 17.71
N SER A 214 -5.26 8.09 18.95
CA SER A 214 -5.09 7.28 20.16
C SER A 214 -6.06 6.10 20.22
N LEU A 215 -7.32 6.30 19.86
CA LEU A 215 -8.32 5.23 19.79
C LEU A 215 -7.96 4.21 18.70
N PHE A 216 -7.50 4.67 17.54
CA PHE A 216 -7.03 3.79 16.47
C PHE A 216 -5.86 2.93 16.94
N ASP A 217 -4.81 3.55 17.53
CA ASP A 217 -3.62 2.83 18.02
C ASP A 217 -3.98 1.82 19.11
N LYS A 218 -4.93 2.15 19.98
CA LYS A 218 -5.33 1.30 21.11
C LYS A 218 -6.18 0.09 20.69
N TYR A 219 -7.11 0.28 19.74
CA TYR A 219 -8.13 -0.73 19.46
C TYR A 219 -8.00 -1.39 18.08
N LEU A 220 -7.38 -0.71 17.12
CA LEU A 220 -7.32 -1.16 15.74
C LEU A 220 -5.90 -1.53 15.30
N ALA A 221 -4.88 -0.76 15.69
CA ALA A 221 -3.50 -1.01 15.28
C ALA A 221 -2.85 -2.13 16.12
N ILE A 222 -3.22 -3.38 15.85
CA ILE A 222 -2.79 -4.55 16.63
C ILE A 222 -1.61 -5.31 16.03
N HIS A 223 -1.29 -5.07 14.76
CA HIS A 223 -0.23 -5.75 14.04
C HIS A 223 0.98 -4.85 13.80
N SER A 224 2.18 -5.46 13.72
CA SER A 224 3.41 -4.73 13.41
C SER A 224 3.64 -4.58 11.89
N PRO A 225 4.38 -3.55 11.45
CA PRO A 225 4.82 -3.40 10.07
C PRO A 225 5.64 -4.60 9.55
N GLU A 226 6.46 -5.20 10.41
CA GLU A 226 7.33 -6.34 10.08
C GLU A 226 6.48 -7.57 9.75
N MET A 227 5.43 -7.84 10.56
CA MET A 227 4.48 -8.94 10.29
C MET A 227 3.74 -8.68 8.98
N ALA A 228 3.35 -7.43 8.71
CA ALA A 228 2.72 -7.07 7.45
C ALA A 228 3.67 -7.32 6.27
N ALA A 229 4.92 -6.86 6.33
CA ALA A 229 5.93 -7.05 5.29
C ALA A 229 6.20 -8.53 5.04
N GLN A 230 6.32 -9.34 6.10
CA GLN A 230 6.50 -10.80 5.97
C GLN A 230 5.30 -11.45 5.27
N THR A 231 4.07 -11.07 5.64
CA THR A 231 2.84 -11.61 5.04
C THR A 231 2.74 -11.24 3.56
N ILE A 232 3.07 -9.98 3.21
CA ILE A 232 3.08 -9.49 1.83
C ILE A 232 4.11 -10.27 1.00
N THR A 233 5.36 -10.33 1.45
CA THR A 233 6.43 -10.99 0.69
C THR A 233 6.19 -12.49 0.52
N GLU A 234 5.61 -13.17 1.50
CA GLU A 234 5.21 -14.58 1.34
C GLU A 234 4.04 -14.75 0.35
N GLY A 235 3.05 -13.85 0.36
CA GLY A 235 1.97 -13.83 -0.63
C GLY A 235 2.49 -13.59 -2.04
N VAL A 236 3.40 -12.63 -2.21
CA VAL A 236 4.08 -12.33 -3.48
C VAL A 236 4.87 -13.53 -3.98
N ARG A 237 5.68 -14.15 -3.13
CA ARG A 237 6.44 -15.36 -3.48
C ARG A 237 5.55 -16.49 -3.99
N LYS A 238 4.36 -16.66 -3.37
CA LYS A 238 3.37 -17.68 -3.76
C LYS A 238 2.52 -17.26 -4.97
N GLY A 239 2.60 -16.00 -5.40
CA GLY A 239 1.80 -15.46 -6.50
C GLY A 239 0.31 -15.32 -6.18
N HIS A 240 -0.03 -15.06 -4.91
CA HIS A 240 -1.42 -14.85 -4.51
C HIS A 240 -1.99 -13.57 -5.13
N ALA A 241 -3.17 -13.64 -5.75
CA ALA A 241 -3.85 -12.48 -6.30
C ALA A 241 -4.34 -11.51 -5.21
N ARG A 242 -4.61 -12.02 -3.99
CA ARG A 242 -5.06 -11.24 -2.84
C ARG A 242 -4.31 -11.66 -1.59
N VAL A 243 -3.84 -10.68 -0.82
CA VAL A 243 -3.18 -10.88 0.48
C VAL A 243 -3.94 -10.10 1.55
N LEU A 244 -4.48 -10.81 2.53
CA LEU A 244 -5.15 -10.26 3.70
C LEU A 244 -4.20 -10.30 4.89
N ILE A 245 -3.99 -9.17 5.56
CA ILE A 245 -3.09 -9.07 6.70
C ILE A 245 -3.92 -8.85 7.97
N GLY A 246 -3.73 -9.75 8.92
CA GLY A 246 -4.53 -9.83 10.15
C GLY A 246 -5.69 -10.81 10.03
N TRP A 247 -6.11 -11.34 11.17
CA TRP A 247 -7.25 -12.25 11.23
C TRP A 247 -8.58 -11.51 11.01
N GLU A 248 -8.65 -10.25 11.46
CA GLU A 248 -9.80 -9.37 11.29
C GLU A 248 -10.10 -9.10 9.82
N ALA A 249 -9.06 -8.90 9.00
CA ALA A 249 -9.23 -8.71 7.56
C ALA A 249 -9.84 -9.95 6.89
N LYS A 250 -9.46 -11.15 7.33
CA LYS A 250 -10.02 -12.41 6.82
C LYS A 250 -11.48 -12.58 7.23
N VAL A 251 -11.80 -12.30 8.50
CA VAL A 251 -13.18 -12.39 9.00
C VAL A 251 -14.08 -11.39 8.28
N LEU A 252 -13.64 -10.15 8.15
CA LEU A 252 -14.43 -9.11 7.48
C LEU A 252 -14.61 -9.35 5.99
N ASP A 253 -13.56 -9.83 5.25
CA ASP A 253 -13.69 -10.20 3.84
C ASP A 253 -14.78 -11.27 3.63
N VAL A 254 -14.83 -12.28 4.49
CA VAL A 254 -15.85 -13.33 4.45
C VAL A 254 -17.22 -12.77 4.83
N SER A 255 -17.30 -12.00 5.93
CA SER A 255 -18.57 -11.47 6.44
C SER A 255 -19.28 -10.57 5.42
N VAL A 256 -18.56 -9.70 4.73
CA VAL A 256 -19.13 -8.80 3.70
C VAL A 256 -19.69 -9.59 2.53
N ARG A 257 -19.08 -10.69 2.14
CA ARG A 257 -19.57 -11.53 1.05
C ARG A 257 -20.91 -12.19 1.39
N PHE A 258 -21.10 -12.61 2.65
CA PHE A 258 -22.35 -13.22 3.09
C PHE A 258 -23.44 -12.18 3.41
N LEU A 259 -23.06 -11.07 4.04
CA LEU A 259 -24.01 -10.04 4.47
C LEU A 259 -24.41 -9.07 3.33
N ALA A 260 -23.65 -9.06 2.22
CA ALA A 260 -23.82 -8.11 1.13
C ALA A 260 -23.99 -6.67 1.66
N SER A 261 -25.02 -5.92 1.23
CA SER A 261 -25.29 -4.56 1.74
C SER A 261 -25.75 -4.51 3.20
N GLY A 262 -26.14 -5.64 3.78
CA GLY A 262 -26.59 -5.71 5.18
C GLY A 262 -25.52 -5.37 6.21
N TYR A 263 -24.22 -5.55 5.86
CA TYR A 263 -23.12 -5.17 6.74
C TYR A 263 -23.11 -3.66 7.07
N ASN A 264 -23.61 -2.81 6.17
CA ASN A 264 -23.66 -1.35 6.38
C ASN A 264 -24.50 -0.97 7.60
N ARG A 265 -25.62 -1.68 7.83
CA ARG A 265 -26.47 -1.45 9.01
C ARG A 265 -25.73 -1.80 10.30
N ILE A 266 -25.03 -2.93 10.30
CA ILE A 266 -24.22 -3.39 11.45
C ILE A 266 -23.08 -2.41 11.69
N SER A 267 -22.35 -2.03 10.64
CA SER A 267 -21.27 -1.04 10.72
C SER A 267 -21.76 0.30 11.28
N ALA A 268 -22.91 0.81 10.83
CA ALA A 268 -23.48 2.05 11.32
C ALA A 268 -23.81 1.99 12.82
N VAL A 269 -24.42 0.90 13.29
CA VAL A 269 -24.76 0.71 14.71
C VAL A 269 -23.50 0.59 15.58
N VAL A 270 -22.51 -0.19 15.14
CA VAL A 270 -21.27 -0.40 15.88
C VAL A 270 -20.46 0.91 15.97
N ASN A 271 -20.23 1.55 14.82
CA ASN A 271 -19.41 2.78 14.79
C ASN A 271 -20.15 3.98 15.46
N GLY A 272 -21.48 4.06 15.36
CA GLY A 272 -22.26 5.12 16.01
C GLY A 272 -22.17 5.11 17.54
N ARG A 273 -21.71 4.02 18.17
CA ARG A 273 -21.44 3.95 19.62
C ARG A 273 -20.08 4.53 20.01
N PHE A 274 -19.16 4.62 19.08
CA PHE A 274 -17.77 5.03 19.33
C PHE A 274 -17.41 6.39 18.70
N MET A 275 -18.25 6.90 17.79
CA MET A 275 -18.06 8.23 17.20
C MET A 275 -18.95 9.24 17.92
N PRO A 276 -18.37 10.29 18.54
CA PRO A 276 -19.16 11.42 19.03
C PRO A 276 -19.76 12.15 17.82
N HIS A 277 -21.04 12.47 17.90
CA HIS A 277 -21.77 13.30 16.94
C HIS A 277 -21.43 14.76 17.10
#